data_f4f5355c184fe604d28ff9acb91af144
#
_entry.id   f4f5355c184fe604d28ff9acb91af144
#
_cell.length_a   1.000
_cell.length_b   1.000
_cell.length_c   1.000
_cell.angle_alpha   90.00
_cell.angle_beta   90.00
_cell.angle_gamma   90.00
#
_symmetry.space_group_name_H-M   'P 1'
#
loop_
_entity.id
_entity.type
_entity.pdbx_description
1 polymer ?
#
loop_
_entity_poly.entity_id
_entity_poly.type
_entity_poly.pdbx_seq_one_letter_code
_entity_poly.pdbx_strand_id
1 'polypeptide(L)'
;MRSLRYRLSNVLLAAVLSAVFVNVTNAGELEDDVLASQDARFRAMIEEDLATLDGLLADDLHYSHTKGNVETKAQFLSTIDSKRIDYLAAKRRDVEVRLFGNTAVVTGLSDMDLMFRGEHMIFTIRFLEVSRRVDTNWQLVAWQSVRFTAD
;
A
#
# COMPACT_ATOMS: atom_id res chain seq x y z
N MET A 1 59.92 58.84 -16.51
CA MET A 1 59.05 58.29 -15.42
C MET A 1 57.75 57.81 -16.08
N ARG A 2 57.61 56.52 -16.30
CA ARG A 2 56.42 55.88 -16.90
C ARG A 2 55.63 55.16 -15.82
N SER A 3 54.40 55.64 -15.53
CA SER A 3 53.47 55.03 -14.58
C SER A 3 52.78 53.82 -15.22
N LEU A 4 53.04 52.63 -14.66
CA LEU A 4 52.39 51.39 -15.04
C LEU A 4 51.03 51.32 -14.33
N ARG A 5 49.95 51.41 -15.13
CA ARG A 5 48.57 51.24 -14.63
C ARG A 5 48.22 49.75 -14.69
N TYR A 6 48.09 49.08 -13.57
CA TYR A 6 47.53 47.77 -13.45
C TYR A 6 46.00 47.82 -13.64
N ARG A 7 45.55 47.18 -14.68
CA ARG A 7 44.10 46.93 -14.86
C ARG A 7 43.75 45.67 -14.06
N LEU A 8 42.97 45.81 -13.00
CA LEU A 8 42.35 44.68 -12.29
C LEU A 8 41.19 44.19 -13.17
N SER A 9 41.36 43.02 -13.73
CA SER A 9 40.29 42.26 -14.41
C SER A 9 39.43 41.60 -13.33
N ASN A 10 38.22 42.10 -13.12
CA ASN A 10 37.23 41.43 -12.27
C ASN A 10 36.72 40.20 -13.00
N VAL A 11 37.17 39.02 -12.60
CA VAL A 11 36.60 37.74 -13.00
C VAL A 11 35.42 37.52 -12.08
N LEU A 12 34.21 37.73 -12.60
CA LEU A 12 32.97 37.33 -11.94
C LEU A 12 32.85 35.80 -12.04
N LEU A 13 33.13 35.13 -10.93
CA LEU A 13 32.90 33.69 -10.77
C LEU A 13 31.37 33.51 -10.52
N ALA A 14 30.63 33.21 -11.59
CA ALA A 14 29.22 32.85 -11.47
C ALA A 14 29.16 31.41 -10.90
N ALA A 15 28.90 31.30 -9.61
CA ALA A 15 28.57 30.00 -8.99
C ALA A 15 27.17 29.60 -9.46
N VAL A 16 27.10 28.65 -10.36
CA VAL A 16 25.85 27.97 -10.73
C VAL A 16 25.47 27.03 -9.59
N LEU A 17 24.59 27.52 -8.72
CA LEU A 17 23.97 26.68 -7.68
C LEU A 17 22.93 25.78 -8.36
N SER A 18 23.33 24.57 -8.77
CA SER A 18 22.41 23.54 -9.20
C SER A 18 21.59 23.11 -7.99
N ALA A 19 20.37 23.61 -7.86
CA ALA A 19 19.42 23.14 -6.87
C ALA A 19 19.01 21.71 -7.26
N VAL A 20 19.61 20.72 -6.62
CA VAL A 20 19.12 19.34 -6.65
C VAL A 20 17.84 19.36 -5.82
N PHE A 21 16.68 19.40 -6.50
CA PHE A 21 15.39 19.13 -5.85
C PHE A 21 15.38 17.64 -5.49
N VAL A 22 15.85 17.33 -4.29
CA VAL A 22 15.57 16.03 -3.67
C VAL A 22 14.07 16.07 -3.36
N ASN A 23 13.28 15.31 -4.11
CA ASN A 23 11.90 15.03 -3.73
C ASN A 23 11.95 14.22 -2.43
N VAL A 24 11.95 14.91 -1.31
CA VAL A 24 11.69 14.32 0.00
C VAL A 24 10.19 14.05 0.02
N THR A 25 9.79 12.90 -0.52
CA THR A 25 8.43 12.39 -0.28
C THR A 25 8.31 12.25 1.23
N ASN A 26 7.42 13.02 1.83
CA ASN A 26 7.21 12.98 3.27
C ASN A 26 6.76 11.57 3.64
N ALA A 27 7.31 10.96 4.68
CA ALA A 27 6.93 9.62 5.13
C ALA A 27 5.41 9.51 5.34
N GLY A 28 4.77 10.57 5.83
CA GLY A 28 3.32 10.65 6.00
C GLY A 28 2.54 10.52 4.69
N GLU A 29 3.00 11.14 3.60
CA GLU A 29 2.35 11.01 2.27
C GLU A 29 2.42 9.57 1.76
N LEU A 30 3.55 8.88 1.99
CA LEU A 30 3.69 7.47 1.59
C LEU A 30 2.83 6.54 2.44
N GLU A 31 2.66 6.81 3.72
CA GLU A 31 1.75 6.08 4.60
C GLU A 31 0.30 6.26 4.15
N ASP A 32 -0.09 7.49 3.80
CA ASP A 32 -1.42 7.80 3.26
C ASP A 32 -1.67 7.07 1.92
N ASP A 33 -0.67 7.02 1.03
CA ASP A 33 -0.76 6.29 -0.24
C ASP A 33 -0.97 4.77 -0.03
N VAL A 34 -0.25 4.17 0.94
CA VAL A 34 -0.45 2.76 1.31
C VAL A 34 -1.87 2.52 1.81
N LEU A 35 -2.36 3.38 2.70
CA LEU A 35 -3.70 3.28 3.25
C LEU A 35 -4.77 3.51 2.19
N ALA A 36 -4.56 4.44 1.26
CA ALA A 36 -5.45 4.66 0.13
C ALA A 36 -5.52 3.42 -0.80
N SER A 37 -4.39 2.76 -1.05
CA SER A 37 -4.34 1.50 -1.81
C SER A 37 -5.11 0.38 -1.10
N GLN A 38 -4.96 0.25 0.22
CA GLN A 38 -5.72 -0.71 1.03
C GLN A 38 -7.23 -0.43 0.97
N ASP A 39 -7.65 0.85 1.07
CA ASP A 39 -9.06 1.24 0.95
C ASP A 39 -9.62 0.94 -0.44
N ALA A 40 -8.86 1.21 -1.50
CA ALA A 40 -9.24 0.87 -2.86
C ALA A 40 -9.43 -0.65 -3.03
N ARG A 41 -8.53 -1.46 -2.45
CA ARG A 41 -8.62 -2.92 -2.47
C ARG A 41 -9.87 -3.41 -1.72
N PHE A 42 -10.14 -2.91 -0.51
CA PHE A 42 -11.35 -3.29 0.24
C PHE A 42 -12.62 -2.90 -0.50
N ARG A 43 -12.65 -1.71 -1.11
CA ARG A 43 -13.77 -1.27 -1.93
C ARG A 43 -13.96 -2.18 -3.13
N ALA A 44 -12.90 -2.48 -3.87
CA ALA A 44 -12.95 -3.35 -5.04
C ALA A 44 -13.40 -4.79 -4.69
N MET A 45 -13.04 -5.29 -3.49
CA MET A 45 -13.55 -6.57 -2.98
C MET A 45 -15.07 -6.53 -2.72
N ILE A 46 -15.59 -5.43 -2.19
CA ILE A 46 -17.02 -5.23 -1.90
C ILE A 46 -17.82 -5.02 -3.18
N GLU A 47 -17.28 -4.26 -4.13
CA GLU A 47 -17.92 -3.93 -5.41
C GLU A 47 -17.72 -5.02 -6.49
N GLU A 48 -16.93 -6.08 -6.17
CA GLU A 48 -16.56 -7.15 -7.10
C GLU A 48 -15.81 -6.61 -8.36
N ASP A 49 -15.08 -5.49 -8.20
CA ASP A 49 -14.28 -4.91 -9.29
C ASP A 49 -12.97 -5.68 -9.46
N LEU A 50 -13.05 -6.77 -10.22
CA LEU A 50 -11.91 -7.66 -10.47
C LEU A 50 -10.77 -6.95 -11.22
N ALA A 51 -11.09 -5.97 -12.08
CA ALA A 51 -10.08 -5.24 -12.84
C ALA A 51 -9.21 -4.36 -11.92
N THR A 52 -9.86 -3.62 -11.02
CA THR A 52 -9.15 -2.84 -9.98
C THR A 52 -8.37 -3.76 -9.04
N LEU A 53 -8.97 -4.87 -8.60
CA LEU A 53 -8.28 -5.86 -7.76
C LEU A 53 -7.03 -6.42 -8.43
N ASP A 54 -7.10 -6.76 -9.71
CA ASP A 54 -5.95 -7.30 -10.45
C ASP A 54 -4.75 -6.34 -10.41
N GLY A 55 -4.99 -5.03 -10.56
CA GLY A 55 -3.94 -4.01 -10.48
C GLY A 55 -3.34 -3.80 -9.08
N LEU A 56 -4.16 -4.02 -8.02
CA LEU A 56 -3.76 -3.82 -6.62
C LEU A 56 -3.11 -5.05 -5.97
N LEU A 57 -3.16 -6.21 -6.62
CA LEU A 57 -2.57 -7.45 -6.16
C LEU A 57 -1.31 -7.77 -6.97
N ALA A 58 -0.22 -8.11 -6.28
CA ALA A 58 1.01 -8.57 -6.93
C ALA A 58 0.82 -9.98 -7.54
N ASP A 59 1.51 -10.28 -8.64
CA ASP A 59 1.41 -11.59 -9.30
C ASP A 59 1.89 -12.74 -8.41
N ASP A 60 2.82 -12.44 -7.49
CA ASP A 60 3.36 -13.36 -6.49
C ASP A 60 2.62 -13.31 -5.14
N LEU A 61 1.35 -12.89 -5.15
CA LEU A 61 0.52 -12.75 -3.94
C LEU A 61 0.45 -14.05 -3.12
N HIS A 62 0.62 -13.89 -1.80
CA HIS A 62 0.36 -14.90 -0.79
C HIS A 62 -0.75 -14.42 0.15
N TYR A 63 -1.99 -14.87 -0.06
CA TYR A 63 -3.15 -14.45 0.72
C TYR A 63 -3.60 -15.54 1.70
N SER A 64 -3.22 -15.39 2.97
CA SER A 64 -3.59 -16.34 4.04
C SER A 64 -4.84 -15.89 4.77
N HIS A 65 -5.87 -16.73 4.72
CA HIS A 65 -7.13 -16.52 5.43
C HIS A 65 -7.06 -16.93 6.90
N THR A 66 -8.07 -16.54 7.67
CA THR A 66 -8.17 -16.79 9.13
C THR A 66 -8.09 -18.26 9.55
N LYS A 67 -8.36 -19.19 8.64
CA LYS A 67 -8.29 -20.66 8.87
C LYS A 67 -6.99 -21.28 8.34
N GLY A 68 -6.05 -20.45 7.85
CA GLY A 68 -4.75 -20.90 7.37
C GLY A 68 -4.70 -21.37 5.92
N ASN A 69 -5.82 -21.41 5.19
CA ASN A 69 -5.79 -21.66 3.76
C ASN A 69 -5.18 -20.46 3.04
N VAL A 70 -4.36 -20.75 2.03
CA VAL A 70 -3.63 -19.77 1.25
C VAL A 70 -4.16 -19.74 -0.17
N GLU A 71 -4.28 -18.53 -0.72
CA GLU A 71 -4.65 -18.30 -2.10
C GLU A 71 -3.58 -17.48 -2.83
N THR A 72 -3.33 -17.83 -4.08
CA THR A 72 -2.61 -17.00 -5.05
C THR A 72 -3.52 -15.89 -5.54
N LYS A 73 -2.98 -14.89 -6.26
CA LYS A 73 -3.77 -13.83 -6.91
C LYS A 73 -4.93 -14.39 -7.73
N ALA A 74 -4.65 -15.35 -8.62
CA ALA A 74 -5.68 -15.95 -9.49
C ALA A 74 -6.78 -16.68 -8.68
N GLN A 75 -6.39 -17.37 -7.60
CA GLN A 75 -7.35 -18.05 -6.73
C GLN A 75 -8.19 -17.06 -5.94
N PHE A 76 -7.58 -15.97 -5.44
CA PHE A 76 -8.29 -14.94 -4.71
C PHE A 76 -9.31 -14.21 -5.59
N LEU A 77 -8.93 -13.81 -6.81
CA LEU A 77 -9.84 -13.21 -7.79
C LEU A 77 -11.00 -14.17 -8.12
N SER A 78 -10.71 -15.46 -8.35
CA SER A 78 -11.75 -16.47 -8.60
C SER A 78 -12.68 -16.69 -7.39
N THR A 79 -12.16 -16.53 -6.17
CA THR A 79 -12.98 -16.62 -4.94
C THR A 79 -14.01 -15.50 -4.85
N ILE A 80 -13.65 -14.29 -5.29
CA ILE A 80 -14.55 -13.13 -5.35
C ILE A 80 -15.54 -13.29 -6.51
N ASP A 81 -15.05 -13.57 -7.72
CA ASP A 81 -15.86 -13.75 -8.93
C ASP A 81 -16.95 -14.81 -8.77
N SER A 82 -16.63 -15.92 -8.13
CA SER A 82 -17.57 -17.01 -7.86
C SER A 82 -18.49 -16.77 -6.65
N LYS A 83 -18.36 -15.64 -5.96
CA LYS A 83 -19.07 -15.34 -4.69
C LYS A 83 -18.92 -16.41 -3.61
N ARG A 84 -17.83 -17.18 -3.66
CA ARG A 84 -17.50 -18.10 -2.57
C ARG A 84 -17.27 -17.36 -1.27
N ILE A 85 -16.71 -16.16 -1.38
CA ILE A 85 -16.71 -15.10 -0.35
C ILE A 85 -17.26 -13.85 -1.03
N ASP A 86 -18.34 -13.32 -0.48
CA ASP A 86 -18.96 -12.07 -0.90
C ASP A 86 -18.78 -11.06 0.24
N TYR A 87 -17.94 -10.06 0.03
CA TYR A 87 -17.63 -9.05 1.04
C TYR A 87 -18.69 -7.95 1.02
N LEU A 88 -19.38 -7.75 2.13
CA LEU A 88 -20.41 -6.73 2.30
C LEU A 88 -19.87 -5.45 2.92
N ALA A 89 -18.94 -5.59 3.88
CA ALA A 89 -18.21 -4.47 4.47
C ALA A 89 -16.87 -4.93 5.05
N ALA A 90 -15.89 -4.01 5.02
CA ALA A 90 -14.62 -4.15 5.70
C ALA A 90 -14.21 -2.78 6.26
N LYS A 91 -14.07 -2.67 7.58
CA LYS A 91 -13.70 -1.43 8.24
C LYS A 91 -12.46 -1.64 9.11
N ARG A 92 -11.33 -1.04 8.70
CA ARG A 92 -10.09 -1.09 9.48
C ARG A 92 -10.11 -0.12 10.65
N ARG A 93 -9.39 -0.47 11.70
CA ARG A 93 -9.11 0.36 12.89
C ARG A 93 -7.81 -0.06 13.55
N ASP A 94 -7.28 0.79 14.41
CA ASP A 94 -6.04 0.57 15.15
C ASP A 94 -4.87 0.19 14.21
N VAL A 95 -4.74 0.97 13.13
CA VAL A 95 -3.80 0.68 12.04
C VAL A 95 -2.45 1.32 12.31
N GLU A 96 -1.39 0.55 12.13
CA GLU A 96 0.00 1.00 12.13
C GLU A 96 0.64 0.70 10.78
N VAL A 97 1.25 1.71 10.16
CA VAL A 97 2.03 1.58 8.91
C VAL A 97 3.50 1.73 9.22
N ARG A 98 4.32 0.83 8.70
CA ARG A 98 5.79 0.91 8.78
C ARG A 98 6.38 0.79 7.39
N LEU A 99 7.21 1.75 7.00
CA LEU A 99 7.82 1.83 5.68
C LEU A 99 9.28 1.34 5.72
N PHE A 100 9.64 0.51 4.74
CA PHE A 100 10.99 -0.03 4.53
C PHE A 100 11.38 0.13 3.05
N GLY A 101 11.79 1.33 2.66
CA GLY A 101 12.03 1.67 1.25
C GLY A 101 10.75 1.53 0.42
N ASN A 102 10.75 0.63 -0.57
CA ASN A 102 9.58 0.34 -1.41
C ASN A 102 8.63 -0.72 -0.82
N THR A 103 8.78 -1.04 0.46
CA THR A 103 7.94 -2.03 1.15
C THR A 103 7.23 -1.38 2.32
N ALA A 104 5.94 -1.62 2.44
CA ALA A 104 5.13 -1.25 3.59
C ALA A 104 4.67 -2.50 4.33
N VAL A 105 4.73 -2.45 5.67
CA VAL A 105 4.09 -3.42 6.55
C VAL A 105 2.98 -2.71 7.29
N VAL A 106 1.75 -3.19 7.13
CA VAL A 106 0.56 -2.63 7.77
C VAL A 106 -0.02 -3.66 8.72
N THR A 107 -0.24 -3.26 9.94
CA THR A 107 -0.93 -4.10 10.94
C THR A 107 -2.15 -3.37 11.50
N GLY A 108 -3.16 -4.11 11.92
CA GLY A 108 -4.36 -3.50 12.47
C GLY A 108 -5.45 -4.52 12.75
N LEU A 109 -6.62 -3.98 13.04
CA LEU A 109 -7.88 -4.73 13.13
C LEU A 109 -8.77 -4.37 11.96
N SER A 110 -9.59 -5.30 11.50
CA SER A 110 -10.67 -5.02 10.55
C SER A 110 -11.93 -5.73 10.98
N ASP A 111 -13.02 -4.97 11.06
CA ASP A 111 -14.35 -5.49 11.25
C ASP A 111 -14.87 -5.93 9.88
N MET A 112 -15.21 -7.21 9.77
CA MET A 112 -15.58 -7.86 8.52
C MET A 112 -17.06 -8.23 8.56
N ASP A 113 -17.76 -7.91 7.49
CA ASP A 113 -19.11 -8.35 7.19
C ASP A 113 -19.10 -9.01 5.82
N LEU A 114 -19.45 -10.30 5.73
CA LEU A 114 -19.36 -11.07 4.49
C LEU A 114 -20.31 -12.26 4.47
N MET A 115 -20.62 -12.74 3.25
CA MET A 115 -21.22 -14.04 3.03
C MET A 115 -20.12 -15.05 2.70
N PHE A 116 -20.11 -16.19 3.37
CA PHE A 116 -19.23 -17.31 3.05
C PHE A 116 -20.07 -18.54 2.69
N ARG A 117 -20.09 -18.91 1.41
CA ARG A 117 -20.90 -20.02 0.90
C ARG A 117 -22.39 -19.89 1.28
N GLY A 118 -22.90 -18.66 1.25
CA GLY A 118 -24.30 -18.35 1.58
C GLY A 118 -24.59 -18.17 3.07
N GLU A 119 -23.61 -18.32 3.95
CA GLU A 119 -23.74 -18.05 5.40
C GLU A 119 -23.23 -16.64 5.72
N HIS A 120 -24.07 -15.84 6.38
CA HIS A 120 -23.71 -14.49 6.81
C HIS A 120 -22.80 -14.51 8.04
N MET A 121 -21.69 -13.80 7.96
CA MET A 121 -20.66 -13.78 9.00
C MET A 121 -20.22 -12.36 9.32
N ILE A 122 -20.28 -11.99 10.61
CA ILE A 122 -19.72 -10.73 11.13
C ILE A 122 -18.67 -11.08 12.17
N PHE A 123 -17.46 -10.58 12.01
CA PHE A 123 -16.36 -10.84 12.95
C PHE A 123 -15.23 -9.83 12.76
N THR A 124 -14.40 -9.70 13.80
CA THR A 124 -13.15 -8.91 13.73
C THR A 124 -11.97 -9.82 13.42
N ILE A 125 -11.05 -9.33 12.62
CA ILE A 125 -9.74 -9.95 12.38
C ILE A 125 -8.63 -9.03 12.85
N ARG A 126 -7.51 -9.63 13.27
CA ARG A 126 -6.21 -8.98 13.31
C ARG A 126 -5.49 -9.34 12.02
N PHE A 127 -4.93 -8.36 11.35
CA PHE A 127 -4.24 -8.59 10.07
C PHE A 127 -2.81 -8.07 10.09
N LEU A 128 -2.01 -8.68 9.22
CA LEU A 128 -0.72 -8.21 8.74
C LEU A 128 -0.77 -8.19 7.22
N GLU A 129 -0.43 -7.05 6.65
CA GLU A 129 -0.30 -6.80 5.22
C GLU A 129 1.14 -6.43 4.91
N VAL A 130 1.67 -6.97 3.81
CA VAL A 130 2.91 -6.50 3.18
C VAL A 130 2.57 -6.02 1.78
N SER A 131 2.87 -4.76 1.51
CA SER A 131 2.68 -4.15 0.20
C SER A 131 4.01 -3.69 -0.37
N ARG A 132 4.18 -3.81 -1.69
CA ARG A 132 5.35 -3.38 -2.45
C ARG A 132 4.96 -2.23 -3.38
N ARG A 133 5.78 -1.19 -3.42
CA ARG A 133 5.62 -0.09 -4.36
C ARG A 133 6.25 -0.45 -5.70
N VAL A 134 5.45 -0.35 -6.76
CA VAL A 134 5.86 -0.49 -8.15
C VAL A 134 5.51 0.83 -8.84
N ASP A 135 6.52 1.59 -9.27
CA ASP A 135 6.38 2.96 -9.74
C ASP A 135 5.69 3.86 -8.70
N THR A 136 4.46 4.28 -8.95
CA THR A 136 3.66 5.09 -8.03
C THR A 136 2.58 4.29 -7.29
N ASN A 137 2.41 3.01 -7.61
CA ASN A 137 1.31 2.18 -7.10
C ASN A 137 1.78 1.22 -6.02
N TRP A 138 0.96 0.99 -5.02
CA TRP A 138 1.18 -0.04 -4.02
C TRP A 138 0.40 -1.30 -4.37
N GLN A 139 1.08 -2.44 -4.36
CA GLN A 139 0.49 -3.76 -4.61
C GLN A 139 0.64 -4.65 -3.39
N LEU A 140 -0.43 -5.34 -3.03
CA LEU A 140 -0.43 -6.34 -1.95
C LEU A 140 0.41 -7.56 -2.39
N VAL A 141 1.45 -7.87 -1.62
CA VAL A 141 2.32 -9.04 -1.81
C VAL A 141 1.94 -10.18 -0.86
N ALA A 142 1.65 -9.81 0.40
CA ALA A 142 1.24 -10.81 1.38
C ALA A 142 0.16 -10.26 2.31
N TRP A 143 -0.79 -11.11 2.62
CA TRP A 143 -1.83 -10.89 3.61
C TRP A 143 -1.93 -12.07 4.54
N GLN A 144 -2.02 -11.80 5.82
CA GLN A 144 -2.36 -12.79 6.82
C GLN A 144 -3.36 -12.24 7.81
N SER A 145 -4.36 -13.04 8.16
CA SER A 145 -5.32 -12.66 9.17
C SER A 145 -5.63 -13.81 10.14
N VAL A 146 -6.00 -13.44 11.35
CA VAL A 146 -6.52 -14.35 12.36
C VAL A 146 -7.80 -13.75 12.97
N ARG A 147 -8.71 -14.58 13.43
CA ARG A 147 -9.87 -14.06 14.19
C ARG A 147 -9.39 -13.39 15.46
N PHE A 148 -9.92 -12.20 15.72
CA PHE A 148 -9.66 -11.46 16.94
C PHE A 148 -10.84 -11.63 17.89
N THR A 149 -10.54 -12.08 19.11
CA THR A 149 -11.45 -12.08 20.25
C THR A 149 -10.83 -11.20 21.31
N ALA A 150 -11.58 -10.22 21.80
CA ALA A 150 -11.15 -9.45 22.98
C ALA A 150 -11.22 -10.39 24.21
N ASP A 151 -10.18 -10.35 25.04
CA ASP A 151 -10.13 -11.04 26.34
C ASP A 151 -11.11 -10.39 27.32
#